data_18c4fcf0426122156537831b8c29e8c9
#
_entry.id   18c4fcf0426122156537831b8c29e8c9
#
_cell.length_a   1.000
_cell.length_b   1.000
_cell.length_c   1.000
_cell.angle_alpha   90.00
_cell.angle_beta   90.00
_cell.angle_gamma   90.00
#
_symmetry.space_group_name_H-M   'P 1'
#
loop_
_entity.id
_entity.type
_entity.pdbx_description
1 polymer ?
#
loop_
_entity_poly.entity_id
_entity_poly.type
_entity_poly.pdbx_seq_one_letter_code
_entity_poly.pdbx_strand_id
1 'polypeptide(L)'
;MSETTRRKLIEVALPLEAINRESAREKSIRHGHPSTLHLWWARRPLAAARAVLFAQLVDDPSARPDEFPTQAAQDAERKRLFEFIERLVVWENASDERLLAAAHEEILRSTGGNPPPILDPFAGGGSIPLEAQRLGLEAHASDLNPVAVLINKALIEIPPRYAGRPPVFPGTAHSVEGVAGHWPRATGLAEDVRRYGGWMRDEAERRIGHLYPLATLPDGREAKVIAWIWAR
;
A
#
# COMPACT_ATOMS: atom_id res chain seq x y z
N MET A 1 21.37 -16.72 -28.32
CA MET A 1 20.01 -17.27 -28.47
C MET A 1 19.07 -16.13 -28.12
N SER A 2 18.29 -15.64 -29.06
CA SER A 2 17.28 -14.58 -28.79
C SER A 2 16.24 -15.18 -27.88
N GLU A 3 16.18 -14.75 -26.64
CA GLU A 3 15.03 -15.03 -25.77
C GLU A 3 13.80 -14.43 -26.46
N THR A 4 12.94 -15.28 -26.97
CA THR A 4 11.65 -14.85 -27.50
C THR A 4 10.84 -14.36 -26.31
N THR A 5 10.75 -13.05 -26.13
CA THR A 5 9.96 -12.43 -25.05
C THR A 5 8.53 -12.92 -25.16
N ARG A 6 8.06 -13.67 -24.17
CA ARG A 6 6.67 -14.15 -24.12
C ARG A 6 5.70 -12.98 -23.98
N ARG A 7 4.61 -13.05 -24.72
CA ARG A 7 3.56 -12.03 -24.66
C ARG A 7 2.93 -12.00 -23.28
N LYS A 8 2.84 -10.82 -22.69
CA LYS A 8 2.28 -10.62 -21.37
C LYS A 8 0.77 -10.35 -21.40
N LEU A 9 0.09 -10.63 -20.29
CA LEU A 9 -1.36 -10.45 -20.18
C LEU A 9 -1.78 -9.02 -20.51
N ILE A 10 -1.03 -8.03 -20.05
CA ILE A 10 -1.30 -6.60 -20.30
C ILE A 10 -1.30 -6.23 -21.78
N GLU A 11 -0.56 -6.94 -22.61
CA GLU A 11 -0.47 -6.70 -24.06
C GLU A 11 -1.70 -7.21 -24.82
N VAL A 12 -2.52 -8.02 -24.17
CA VAL A 12 -3.71 -8.62 -24.80
C VAL A 12 -4.99 -7.96 -24.29
N ALA A 13 -5.26 -8.04 -22.99
CA ALA A 13 -6.44 -7.47 -22.40
C ALA A 13 -6.33 -7.34 -20.86
N LEU A 14 -7.15 -6.48 -20.27
CA LEU A 14 -7.30 -6.27 -18.83
C LEU A 14 -8.77 -6.09 -18.47
N PRO A 15 -9.21 -6.47 -17.26
CA PRO A 15 -10.54 -6.18 -16.75
C PRO A 15 -10.65 -4.71 -16.30
N LEU A 16 -10.60 -3.78 -17.28
CA LEU A 16 -10.48 -2.33 -17.03
C LEU A 16 -11.64 -1.77 -16.23
N GLU A 17 -12.84 -2.32 -16.37
CA GLU A 17 -14.01 -1.86 -15.62
C GLU A 17 -13.83 -2.05 -14.12
N ALA A 18 -13.40 -3.24 -13.69
CA ALA A 18 -13.15 -3.55 -12.29
C ALA A 18 -11.99 -2.71 -11.73
N ILE A 19 -10.89 -2.60 -12.49
CA ILE A 19 -9.72 -1.80 -12.11
C ILE A 19 -10.10 -0.33 -11.91
N ASN A 20 -10.87 0.25 -12.83
CA ASN A 20 -11.29 1.64 -12.76
C ASN A 20 -12.27 1.89 -11.62
N ARG A 21 -13.21 0.96 -11.38
CA ARG A 21 -14.16 1.03 -10.27
C ARG A 21 -13.43 1.07 -8.93
N GLU A 22 -12.50 0.15 -8.69
CA GLU A 22 -11.74 0.10 -7.44
C GLU A 22 -10.78 1.31 -7.31
N SER A 23 -10.17 1.74 -8.39
CA SER A 23 -9.34 2.96 -8.42
C SER A 23 -10.14 4.24 -8.07
N ALA A 24 -11.38 4.32 -8.50
CA ALA A 24 -12.26 5.43 -8.14
C ALA A 24 -12.69 5.35 -6.67
N ARG A 25 -12.97 4.15 -6.16
CA ARG A 25 -13.35 3.88 -4.77
C ARG A 25 -12.27 4.26 -3.77
N GLU A 26 -11.00 4.07 -4.10
CA GLU A 26 -9.86 4.44 -3.23
C GLU A 26 -9.90 5.90 -2.77
N LYS A 27 -10.44 6.81 -3.58
CA LYS A 27 -10.55 8.24 -3.23
C LYS A 27 -11.44 8.51 -2.01
N SER A 28 -12.34 7.58 -1.69
CA SER A 28 -13.27 7.68 -0.55
C SER A 28 -12.74 7.03 0.72
N ILE A 29 -11.67 6.23 0.66
CA ILE A 29 -11.11 5.52 1.81
C ILE A 29 -10.42 6.49 2.76
N ARG A 30 -10.88 6.53 4.02
CA ARG A 30 -10.40 7.47 5.05
C ARG A 30 -9.48 6.84 6.08
N HIS A 31 -9.44 5.51 6.19
CA HIS A 31 -8.66 4.80 7.19
C HIS A 31 -7.75 3.75 6.54
N GLY A 32 -6.49 3.70 7.00
CA GLY A 32 -5.51 2.70 6.57
C GLY A 32 -4.95 2.88 5.16
N HIS A 33 -5.49 3.79 4.35
CA HIS A 33 -4.96 4.07 3.01
C HIS A 33 -3.69 4.94 3.11
N PRO A 34 -2.65 4.71 2.29
CA PRO A 34 -1.40 5.50 2.31
C PRO A 34 -1.58 7.02 2.18
N SER A 35 -2.66 7.48 1.55
CA SER A 35 -2.98 8.91 1.49
C SER A 35 -3.28 9.54 2.85
N THR A 36 -3.58 8.73 3.88
CA THR A 36 -3.80 9.22 5.24
C THR A 36 -2.50 9.56 5.97
N LEU A 37 -1.37 8.99 5.55
CA LEU A 37 -0.05 9.39 6.04
C LEU A 37 0.34 10.75 5.48
N HIS A 38 0.27 10.92 4.16
CA HIS A 38 0.54 12.17 3.47
C HIS A 38 -0.25 12.25 2.17
N LEU A 39 -0.93 13.37 1.95
CA LEU A 39 -1.67 13.63 0.72
C LEU A 39 -0.68 14.01 -0.40
N TRP A 40 -0.54 13.11 -1.38
CA TRP A 40 0.24 13.38 -2.59
C TRP A 40 -0.71 13.50 -3.77
N TRP A 41 -0.83 14.69 -4.36
CA TRP A 41 -1.85 15.01 -5.39
C TRP A 41 -1.75 14.17 -6.66
N ALA A 42 -0.53 13.74 -7.03
CA ALA A 42 -0.27 12.92 -8.21
C ALA A 42 -0.17 11.41 -7.90
N ARG A 43 -0.67 10.97 -6.72
CA ARG A 43 -0.64 9.55 -6.34
C ARG A 43 -1.44 8.72 -7.35
N ARG A 44 -0.80 7.68 -7.89
CA ARG A 44 -1.49 6.69 -8.72
C ARG A 44 -2.36 5.80 -7.85
N PRO A 45 -3.54 5.35 -8.34
CA PRO A 45 -4.37 4.40 -7.61
C PRO A 45 -3.59 3.11 -7.34
N LEU A 46 -3.69 2.58 -6.13
CA LEU A 46 -3.03 1.33 -5.74
C LEU A 46 -3.60 0.13 -6.49
N ALA A 47 -4.93 0.11 -6.68
CA ALA A 47 -5.61 -0.92 -7.47
C ALA A 47 -5.05 -0.99 -8.89
N ALA A 48 -4.91 0.15 -9.57
CA ALA A 48 -4.33 0.20 -10.91
C ALA A 48 -2.85 -0.23 -10.91
N ALA A 49 -2.04 0.24 -9.95
CA ALA A 49 -0.64 -0.15 -9.86
C ALA A 49 -0.49 -1.66 -9.67
N ARG A 50 -1.28 -2.28 -8.80
CA ARG A 50 -1.27 -3.72 -8.53
C ARG A 50 -1.68 -4.54 -9.75
N ALA A 51 -2.77 -4.15 -10.43
CA ALA A 51 -3.23 -4.82 -11.64
C ALA A 51 -2.20 -4.76 -12.77
N VAL A 52 -1.61 -3.57 -13.00
CA VAL A 52 -0.61 -3.36 -14.04
C VAL A 52 0.65 -4.18 -13.77
N LEU A 53 1.19 -4.13 -12.55
CA LEU A 53 2.37 -4.91 -12.17
C LEU A 53 2.14 -6.41 -12.35
N PHE A 54 1.01 -6.93 -11.88
CA PHE A 54 0.65 -8.33 -12.07
C PHE A 54 0.56 -8.69 -13.56
N ALA A 55 -0.20 -7.95 -14.34
CA ALA A 55 -0.43 -8.26 -15.74
C ALA A 55 0.79 -8.03 -16.65
N GLN A 56 1.72 -7.16 -16.24
CA GLN A 56 3.00 -6.94 -16.92
C GLN A 56 3.96 -8.13 -16.75
N LEU A 57 3.85 -8.86 -15.65
CA LEU A 57 4.77 -9.96 -15.34
C LEU A 57 4.18 -11.34 -15.68
N VAL A 58 2.85 -11.48 -15.67
CA VAL A 58 2.16 -12.74 -15.99
C VAL A 58 2.02 -12.92 -17.50
N ASP A 59 2.34 -14.11 -18.00
CA ASP A 59 2.22 -14.46 -19.41
C ASP A 59 0.72 -14.54 -19.81
N ASP A 60 0.40 -14.04 -21.00
CA ASP A 60 -0.89 -14.36 -21.62
C ASP A 60 -0.94 -15.85 -21.99
N PRO A 61 -2.08 -16.54 -21.81
CA PRO A 61 -2.20 -17.95 -22.17
C PRO A 61 -1.81 -18.29 -23.62
N SER A 62 -1.94 -17.36 -24.56
CA SER A 62 -1.51 -17.54 -25.96
C SER A 62 0.02 -17.66 -26.10
N ALA A 63 0.80 -17.19 -25.14
CA ALA A 63 2.24 -17.34 -25.10
C ALA A 63 2.71 -18.70 -24.53
N ARG A 64 1.76 -19.55 -24.13
CA ARG A 64 1.99 -20.86 -23.52
C ARG A 64 1.18 -21.96 -24.23
N PRO A 65 1.41 -22.17 -25.54
CA PRO A 65 0.62 -23.09 -26.35
C PRO A 65 0.70 -24.56 -25.89
N ASP A 66 1.79 -24.95 -25.22
CA ASP A 66 1.95 -26.30 -24.66
C ASP A 66 0.99 -26.58 -23.53
N GLU A 67 0.61 -25.57 -22.76
CA GLU A 67 -0.36 -25.67 -21.66
C GLU A 67 -1.78 -25.35 -22.13
N PHE A 68 -1.93 -24.41 -23.04
CA PHE A 68 -3.21 -23.92 -23.56
C PHE A 68 -3.25 -24.04 -25.09
N PRO A 69 -3.38 -25.28 -25.63
CA PRO A 69 -3.21 -25.54 -27.05
C PRO A 69 -4.38 -25.07 -27.92
N THR A 70 -5.53 -24.76 -27.34
CA THR A 70 -6.71 -24.30 -28.10
C THR A 70 -7.13 -22.90 -27.69
N GLN A 71 -7.77 -22.20 -28.61
CA GLN A 71 -8.34 -20.86 -28.30
C GLN A 71 -9.30 -20.91 -27.11
N ALA A 72 -10.14 -21.95 -27.03
CA ALA A 72 -11.08 -22.13 -25.93
C ALA A 72 -10.36 -22.30 -24.58
N ALA A 73 -9.23 -23.03 -24.52
CA ALA A 73 -8.42 -23.17 -23.33
C ALA A 73 -7.75 -21.85 -22.95
N GLN A 74 -7.24 -21.09 -23.93
CA GLN A 74 -6.64 -19.78 -23.70
C GLN A 74 -7.68 -18.77 -23.16
N ASP A 75 -8.88 -18.76 -23.70
CA ASP A 75 -9.97 -17.87 -23.27
C ASP A 75 -10.45 -18.23 -21.85
N ALA A 76 -10.54 -19.52 -21.53
CA ALA A 76 -10.90 -19.99 -20.20
C ALA A 76 -9.86 -19.55 -19.15
N GLU A 77 -8.56 -19.73 -19.45
CA GLU A 77 -7.49 -19.31 -18.54
C GLU A 77 -7.40 -17.79 -18.43
N ARG A 78 -7.58 -17.05 -19.52
CA ARG A 78 -7.62 -15.58 -19.50
C ARG A 78 -8.78 -15.08 -18.62
N LYS A 79 -9.93 -15.74 -18.70
CA LYS A 79 -11.08 -15.43 -17.84
C LYS A 79 -10.72 -15.67 -16.36
N ARG A 80 -10.07 -16.80 -16.02
CA ARG A 80 -9.60 -17.09 -14.67
C ARG A 80 -8.65 -16.00 -14.17
N LEU A 81 -7.68 -15.56 -15.00
CA LEU A 81 -6.75 -14.48 -14.66
C LEU A 81 -7.46 -13.14 -14.45
N PHE A 82 -8.50 -12.85 -15.22
CA PHE A 82 -9.29 -11.63 -15.03
C PHE A 82 -10.07 -11.66 -13.72
N GLU A 83 -10.76 -12.75 -13.43
CA GLU A 83 -11.46 -12.95 -12.15
C GLU A 83 -10.47 -12.85 -10.97
N PHE A 84 -9.25 -13.33 -11.17
CA PHE A 84 -8.18 -13.18 -10.18
C PHE A 84 -7.78 -11.72 -9.98
N ILE A 85 -7.54 -10.96 -11.07
CA ILE A 85 -7.24 -9.52 -11.00
C ILE A 85 -8.39 -8.75 -10.34
N GLU A 86 -9.64 -9.04 -10.68
CA GLU A 86 -10.82 -8.39 -10.09
C GLU A 86 -10.85 -8.54 -8.55
N ARG A 87 -10.46 -9.71 -8.03
CA ARG A 87 -10.30 -9.93 -6.59
C ARG A 87 -9.07 -9.25 -6.03
N LEU A 88 -7.96 -9.27 -6.77
CA LEU A 88 -6.67 -8.73 -6.35
C LEU A 88 -6.72 -7.21 -6.16
N VAL A 89 -7.52 -6.48 -6.97
CA VAL A 89 -7.59 -5.01 -6.93
C VAL A 89 -8.49 -4.47 -5.81
N VAL A 90 -9.33 -5.30 -5.21
CA VAL A 90 -10.21 -4.89 -4.10
C VAL A 90 -9.38 -4.44 -2.91
N TRP A 91 -9.74 -3.28 -2.34
CA TRP A 91 -8.98 -2.68 -1.22
C TRP A 91 -8.91 -3.59 0.01
N GLU A 92 -10.00 -4.25 0.38
CA GLU A 92 -10.10 -5.14 1.51
C GLU A 92 -9.12 -6.33 1.41
N ASN A 93 -8.77 -6.71 0.18
CA ASN A 93 -7.82 -7.78 -0.11
C ASN A 93 -6.35 -7.30 -0.15
N ALA A 94 -6.09 -6.01 0.04
CA ALA A 94 -4.74 -5.44 -0.03
C ALA A 94 -3.75 -6.01 1.02
N SER A 95 -4.27 -6.71 2.03
CA SER A 95 -3.49 -7.40 3.07
C SER A 95 -3.83 -8.89 3.18
N ASP A 96 -4.54 -9.46 2.22
CA ASP A 96 -4.81 -10.90 2.16
C ASP A 96 -3.55 -11.65 1.74
N GLU A 97 -2.85 -12.22 2.72
CA GLU A 97 -1.57 -12.92 2.52
C GLU A 97 -1.71 -14.11 1.56
N ARG A 98 -2.86 -14.82 1.56
CA ARG A 98 -3.08 -15.96 0.67
C ARG A 98 -3.26 -15.52 -0.78
N LEU A 99 -4.03 -14.46 -0.99
CA LEU A 99 -4.25 -13.92 -2.33
C LEU A 99 -2.96 -13.30 -2.89
N LEU A 100 -2.20 -12.58 -2.07
CA LEU A 100 -0.91 -11.99 -2.47
C LEU A 100 0.14 -13.07 -2.76
N ALA A 101 0.20 -14.14 -1.97
CA ALA A 101 1.06 -15.28 -2.24
C ALA A 101 0.70 -15.98 -3.57
N ALA A 102 -0.60 -16.19 -3.83
CA ALA A 102 -1.05 -16.75 -5.09
C ALA A 102 -0.70 -15.85 -6.29
N ALA A 103 -0.78 -14.51 -6.13
CA ALA A 103 -0.34 -13.56 -7.16
C ALA A 103 1.17 -13.67 -7.42
N HIS A 104 1.96 -13.79 -6.36
CA HIS A 104 3.40 -13.99 -6.47
C HIS A 104 3.75 -15.30 -7.19
N GLU A 105 3.07 -16.40 -6.89
CA GLU A 105 3.26 -17.69 -7.55
C GLU A 105 2.96 -17.63 -9.06
N GLU A 106 1.89 -16.94 -9.48
CA GLU A 106 1.59 -16.73 -10.91
C GLU A 106 2.70 -15.91 -11.59
N ILE A 107 3.26 -14.91 -10.93
CA ILE A 107 4.39 -14.14 -11.43
C ILE A 107 5.64 -15.04 -11.56
N LEU A 108 5.98 -15.80 -10.53
CA LEU A 108 7.10 -16.73 -10.54
C LEU A 108 6.99 -17.74 -11.70
N ARG A 109 5.81 -18.30 -11.90
CA ARG A 109 5.52 -19.23 -12.99
C ARG A 109 5.77 -18.62 -14.36
N SER A 110 5.42 -17.35 -14.55
CA SER A 110 5.58 -16.63 -15.81
C SER A 110 6.99 -16.07 -16.05
N THR A 111 7.81 -16.00 -14.98
CA THR A 111 9.17 -15.44 -15.01
C THR A 111 10.26 -16.48 -14.76
N GLY A 112 9.89 -17.77 -14.77
CA GLY A 112 10.86 -18.85 -14.53
C GLY A 112 11.45 -18.83 -13.11
N GLY A 113 10.71 -18.34 -12.13
CA GLY A 113 11.14 -18.24 -10.72
C GLY A 113 12.01 -17.04 -10.40
N ASN A 114 12.29 -16.17 -11.38
CA ASN A 114 13.15 -15.00 -11.20
C ASN A 114 12.49 -13.73 -11.78
N PRO A 115 11.53 -13.11 -11.09
CA PRO A 115 10.90 -11.89 -11.56
C PRO A 115 11.91 -10.73 -11.62
N PRO A 116 11.85 -9.87 -12.66
CA PRO A 116 12.74 -8.72 -12.74
C PRO A 116 12.43 -7.71 -11.62
N PRO A 117 13.44 -7.01 -11.11
CA PRO A 117 13.21 -5.92 -10.18
C PRO A 117 12.42 -4.78 -10.83
N ILE A 118 11.59 -4.12 -10.04
CA ILE A 118 10.80 -2.96 -10.47
C ILE A 118 11.57 -1.68 -10.15
N LEU A 119 11.70 -0.80 -11.14
CA LEU A 119 12.30 0.52 -10.96
C LEU A 119 11.23 1.60 -11.18
N ASP A 120 11.00 2.45 -10.17
CA ASP A 120 10.19 3.66 -10.27
C ASP A 120 11.07 4.89 -10.02
N PRO A 121 11.58 5.54 -11.09
CA PRO A 121 12.46 6.70 -10.96
C PRO A 121 11.73 8.01 -10.58
N PHE A 122 10.39 8.01 -10.56
CA PHE A 122 9.53 9.14 -10.21
C PHE A 122 8.43 8.71 -9.24
N ALA A 123 8.84 8.10 -8.12
CA ALA A 123 7.98 7.35 -7.23
C ALA A 123 6.86 8.17 -6.56
N GLY A 124 7.04 9.49 -6.41
CA GLY A 124 6.03 10.37 -5.83
C GLY A 124 5.45 9.83 -4.53
N GLY A 125 4.16 9.55 -4.51
CA GLY A 125 3.47 8.97 -3.36
C GLY A 125 3.74 7.48 -3.10
N GLY A 126 4.60 6.81 -3.89
CA GLY A 126 5.05 5.45 -3.63
C GLY A 126 4.08 4.33 -3.99
N SER A 127 3.11 4.58 -4.88
CA SER A 127 2.10 3.56 -5.22
C SER A 127 2.70 2.32 -5.89
N ILE A 128 3.56 2.51 -6.89
CA ILE A 128 4.18 1.41 -7.64
C ILE A 128 5.10 0.57 -6.75
N PRO A 129 6.09 1.14 -6.04
CA PRO A 129 6.98 0.34 -5.20
C PRO A 129 6.25 -0.31 -4.01
N LEU A 130 5.19 0.31 -3.47
CA LEU A 130 4.38 -0.29 -2.42
C LEU A 130 3.64 -1.54 -2.93
N GLU A 131 3.02 -1.47 -4.10
CA GLU A 131 2.29 -2.61 -4.66
C GLU A 131 3.26 -3.69 -5.18
N ALA A 132 4.43 -3.31 -5.69
CA ALA A 132 5.49 -4.26 -6.01
C ALA A 132 5.92 -5.06 -4.76
N GLN A 133 6.16 -4.38 -3.63
CA GLN A 133 6.49 -5.04 -2.37
C GLN A 133 5.36 -5.97 -1.88
N ARG A 134 4.09 -5.57 -2.01
CA ARG A 134 2.93 -6.42 -1.66
C ARG A 134 2.86 -7.69 -2.51
N LEU A 135 3.26 -7.59 -3.78
CA LEU A 135 3.35 -8.73 -4.70
C LEU A 135 4.63 -9.56 -4.51
N GLY A 136 5.45 -9.27 -3.49
CA GLY A 136 6.69 -9.99 -3.21
C GLY A 136 7.83 -9.69 -4.18
N LEU A 137 7.78 -8.56 -4.90
CA LEU A 137 8.77 -8.15 -5.89
C LEU A 137 9.83 -7.25 -5.26
N GLU A 138 11.07 -7.35 -5.76
CA GLU A 138 12.10 -6.36 -5.49
C GLU A 138 11.74 -5.04 -6.16
N ALA A 139 11.79 -3.93 -5.42
CA ALA A 139 11.44 -2.62 -5.92
C ALA A 139 12.48 -1.56 -5.53
N HIS A 140 12.87 -0.76 -6.52
CA HIS A 140 13.74 0.40 -6.36
C HIS A 140 12.93 1.65 -6.69
N ALA A 141 13.00 2.65 -5.81
CA ALA A 141 12.27 3.90 -5.94
C ALA A 141 13.21 5.09 -5.77
N SER A 142 13.04 6.09 -6.60
CA SER A 142 13.70 7.38 -6.43
C SER A 142 12.77 8.53 -6.78
N ASP A 143 13.07 9.72 -6.28
CA ASP A 143 12.38 10.96 -6.61
C ASP A 143 13.29 12.14 -6.35
N LEU A 144 13.15 13.22 -7.11
CA LEU A 144 13.85 14.46 -6.87
C LEU A 144 13.28 15.24 -5.69
N ASN A 145 12.01 15.04 -5.36
CA ASN A 145 11.36 15.71 -4.26
C ASN A 145 11.67 14.97 -2.93
N PRO A 146 12.35 15.59 -1.96
CA PRO A 146 12.68 14.95 -0.70
C PRO A 146 11.45 14.53 0.13
N VAL A 147 10.31 15.19 -0.05
CA VAL A 147 9.04 14.79 0.60
C VAL A 147 8.57 13.45 0.05
N ALA A 148 8.65 13.24 -1.27
CA ALA A 148 8.34 11.95 -1.89
C ALA A 148 9.25 10.83 -1.36
N VAL A 149 10.56 11.11 -1.26
CA VAL A 149 11.53 10.17 -0.68
C VAL A 149 11.15 9.80 0.76
N LEU A 150 10.75 10.79 1.57
CA LEU A 150 10.33 10.56 2.96
C LEU A 150 9.05 9.74 3.06
N ILE A 151 8.06 9.98 2.17
CA ILE A 151 6.83 9.20 2.07
C ILE A 151 7.16 7.74 1.75
N ASN A 152 8.01 7.50 0.74
CA ASN A 152 8.42 6.14 0.35
C ASN A 152 9.13 5.42 1.50
N LYS A 153 10.06 6.07 2.20
CA LYS A 153 10.72 5.49 3.38
C LYS A 153 9.71 5.11 4.47
N ALA A 154 8.79 6.00 4.79
CA ALA A 154 7.78 5.78 5.82
C ALA A 154 6.79 4.66 5.48
N LEU A 155 6.47 4.46 4.20
CA LEU A 155 5.51 3.43 3.76
C LEU A 155 6.17 2.07 3.50
N ILE A 156 7.38 2.04 2.95
CA ILE A 156 7.94 0.87 2.28
C ILE A 156 9.20 0.35 2.96
N GLU A 157 10.09 1.25 3.41
CA GLU A 157 11.38 0.87 4.00
C GLU A 157 11.29 0.64 5.52
N ILE A 158 10.72 1.62 6.24
CA ILE A 158 10.74 1.62 7.70
C ILE A 158 9.88 0.51 8.31
N PRO A 159 8.61 0.29 7.89
CA PRO A 159 7.77 -0.72 8.53
C PRO A 159 8.33 -2.15 8.46
N PRO A 160 8.80 -2.65 7.31
CA PRO A 160 9.42 -3.97 7.23
C PRO A 160 10.70 -4.09 8.06
N ARG A 161 11.52 -3.02 8.11
CA ARG A 161 12.79 -3.00 8.86
C ARG A 161 12.59 -3.19 10.36
N TYR A 162 11.46 -2.76 10.89
CA TYR A 162 11.09 -2.86 12.30
C TYR A 162 10.01 -3.91 12.57
N ALA A 163 9.69 -4.76 11.60
CA ALA A 163 8.74 -5.84 11.80
C ALA A 163 9.19 -6.80 12.88
N GLY A 164 8.25 -7.23 13.73
CA GLY A 164 8.51 -8.17 14.82
C GLY A 164 9.27 -7.57 16.02
N ARG A 165 9.63 -6.29 16.00
CA ARG A 165 10.36 -5.65 17.08
C ARG A 165 9.39 -5.07 18.13
N PRO A 166 9.73 -5.16 19.43
CA PRO A 166 8.97 -4.50 20.48
C PRO A 166 9.11 -2.97 20.38
N PRO A 167 8.16 -2.20 20.93
CA PRO A 167 8.26 -0.76 21.03
C PRO A 167 9.43 -0.37 21.97
N VAL A 168 10.04 0.79 21.69
CA VAL A 168 11.16 1.33 22.46
C VAL A 168 10.76 2.48 23.39
N PHE A 169 9.52 2.96 23.31
CA PHE A 169 9.03 3.99 24.19
C PHE A 169 9.10 3.54 25.67
N PRO A 170 9.65 4.35 26.59
CA PRO A 170 9.82 3.95 27.99
C PRO A 170 8.53 3.43 28.64
N GLY A 171 8.60 2.29 29.31
CA GLY A 171 7.47 1.66 30.00
C GLY A 171 6.52 0.81 29.15
N THR A 172 6.76 0.68 27.85
CA THR A 172 5.85 -0.08 26.97
C THR A 172 6.20 -1.56 26.81
N ALA A 173 7.44 -1.94 27.00
CA ALA A 173 7.90 -3.33 26.83
C ALA A 173 7.16 -4.33 27.74
N HIS A 174 6.55 -3.88 28.84
CA HIS A 174 5.87 -4.70 29.84
C HIS A 174 4.37 -4.39 29.99
N SER A 175 3.80 -3.45 29.24
CA SER A 175 2.47 -2.89 29.53
C SER A 175 1.37 -3.24 28.53
N VAL A 176 1.59 -4.17 27.59
CA VAL A 176 0.51 -4.67 26.75
C VAL A 176 -0.09 -5.91 27.39
N GLU A 177 -1.27 -5.74 27.97
CA GLU A 177 -2.10 -6.84 28.43
C GLU A 177 -2.36 -7.82 27.29
N GLY A 178 -1.89 -9.04 27.46
CA GLY A 178 -2.40 -10.18 26.74
C GLY A 178 -1.42 -11.13 26.12
N VAL A 179 -0.27 -10.73 25.60
CA VAL A 179 0.72 -11.68 25.08
C VAL A 179 2.14 -11.15 25.28
N ALA A 180 2.84 -11.65 26.27
CA ALA A 180 4.24 -11.31 26.51
C ALA A 180 5.08 -11.59 25.25
N GLY A 181 5.59 -10.54 24.62
CA GLY A 181 6.67 -10.63 23.66
C GLY A 181 6.32 -10.82 22.18
N HIS A 182 5.07 -10.88 21.77
CA HIS A 182 4.73 -11.03 20.35
C HIS A 182 4.22 -9.72 19.72
N TRP A 183 5.03 -9.15 18.83
CA TRP A 183 4.71 -7.93 18.07
C TRP A 183 4.62 -8.25 16.57
N PRO A 184 3.45 -8.72 16.09
CA PRO A 184 3.30 -9.10 14.69
C PRO A 184 3.46 -7.90 13.76
N ARG A 185 4.07 -8.10 12.59
CA ARG A 185 4.32 -7.06 11.60
C ARG A 185 5.03 -5.84 12.25
N ALA A 186 4.57 -4.62 11.98
CA ALA A 186 5.15 -3.38 12.54
C ALA A 186 4.33 -2.81 13.71
N THR A 187 3.66 -3.65 14.50
CA THR A 187 2.80 -3.19 15.61
C THR A 187 3.57 -2.52 16.72
N GLY A 188 4.81 -2.94 17.00
CA GLY A 188 5.67 -2.25 17.96
C GLY A 188 6.03 -0.83 17.51
N LEU A 189 6.37 -0.65 16.23
CA LEU A 189 6.60 0.66 15.65
C LEU A 189 5.34 1.54 15.70
N ALA A 190 4.18 0.98 15.41
CA ALA A 190 2.91 1.69 15.49
C ALA A 190 2.61 2.18 16.92
N GLU A 191 2.92 1.36 17.93
CA GLU A 191 2.77 1.75 19.34
C GLU A 191 3.75 2.88 19.72
N ASP A 192 5.00 2.83 19.25
CA ASP A 192 5.96 3.92 19.45
C ASP A 192 5.47 5.22 18.83
N VAL A 193 5.01 5.20 17.57
CA VAL A 193 4.46 6.38 16.89
C VAL A 193 3.27 6.96 17.66
N ARG A 194 2.37 6.10 18.15
CA ARG A 194 1.21 6.53 18.94
C ARG A 194 1.63 7.20 20.24
N ARG A 195 2.60 6.63 20.97
CA ARG A 195 3.05 7.14 22.27
C ARG A 195 3.88 8.41 22.17
N TYR A 196 4.86 8.43 21.25
CA TYR A 196 5.65 9.64 21.00
C TYR A 196 4.76 10.77 20.47
N GLY A 197 3.78 10.47 19.60
CA GLY A 197 2.81 11.45 19.13
C GLY A 197 1.94 12.02 20.29
N GLY A 198 1.50 11.15 21.20
CA GLY A 198 0.79 11.58 22.43
C GLY A 198 1.67 12.50 23.30
N TRP A 199 2.90 12.08 23.57
CA TRP A 199 3.84 12.89 24.32
C TRP A 199 4.12 14.25 23.67
N MET A 200 4.33 14.28 22.35
CA MET A 200 4.54 15.53 21.60
C MET A 200 3.34 16.47 21.71
N ARG A 201 2.11 15.93 21.61
CA ARG A 201 0.87 16.71 21.78
C ARG A 201 0.79 17.34 23.18
N ASP A 202 1.03 16.54 24.21
CA ASP A 202 0.92 16.97 25.59
C ASP A 202 2.03 18.01 25.93
N GLU A 203 3.23 17.83 25.40
CA GLU A 203 4.32 18.78 25.56
C GLU A 203 4.07 20.08 24.78
N ALA A 204 3.48 20.01 23.58
CA ALA A 204 3.06 21.18 22.84
C ALA A 204 1.96 21.95 23.59
N GLU A 205 0.97 21.25 24.14
CA GLU A 205 -0.07 21.84 24.99
C GLU A 205 0.53 22.57 26.20
N ARG A 206 1.50 21.94 26.86
CA ARG A 206 2.20 22.54 28.02
C ARG A 206 2.95 23.82 27.66
N ARG A 207 3.62 23.84 26.48
CA ARG A 207 4.45 24.99 26.05
C ARG A 207 3.68 26.13 25.45
N ILE A 208 2.70 25.83 24.60
CA ILE A 208 2.02 26.84 23.78
C ILE A 208 0.49 26.86 23.95
N GLY A 209 -0.07 25.98 24.76
CA GLY A 209 -1.52 25.87 24.95
C GLY A 209 -2.17 27.17 25.45
N HIS A 210 -1.43 27.99 26.21
CA HIS A 210 -1.88 29.31 26.67
C HIS A 210 -2.03 30.36 25.57
N LEU A 211 -1.44 30.12 24.38
CA LEU A 211 -1.55 31.01 23.22
C LEU A 211 -2.86 30.81 22.45
N TYR A 212 -3.59 29.71 22.70
CA TYR A 212 -4.85 29.44 22.04
C TYR A 212 -6.01 30.09 22.78
N PRO A 213 -6.86 30.89 22.12
CA PRO A 213 -8.00 31.56 22.77
C PRO A 213 -9.05 30.56 23.23
N LEU A 214 -9.80 30.92 24.25
CA LEU A 214 -10.95 30.15 24.70
C LEU A 214 -12.21 30.66 24.01
N ALA A 215 -13.12 29.76 23.68
CA ALA A 215 -14.47 30.05 23.22
C ALA A 215 -15.47 29.36 24.17
N THR A 216 -16.53 30.07 24.52
CA THR A 216 -17.63 29.53 25.33
C THR A 216 -18.58 28.77 24.39
N LEU A 217 -18.83 27.51 24.69
CA LEU A 217 -19.78 26.68 23.98
C LEU A 217 -21.23 27.00 24.41
N PRO A 218 -22.25 26.60 23.62
CA PRO A 218 -23.65 26.84 23.95
C PRO A 218 -24.10 26.24 25.30
N ASP A 219 -23.39 25.21 25.77
CA ASP A 219 -23.66 24.58 27.10
C ASP A 219 -22.89 25.23 28.25
N GLY A 220 -22.21 26.36 28.01
CA GLY A 220 -21.47 27.12 29.02
C GLY A 220 -20.06 26.60 29.30
N ARG A 221 -19.60 25.49 28.65
CA ARG A 221 -18.23 25.02 28.80
C ARG A 221 -17.24 25.85 27.97
N GLU A 222 -16.03 25.99 28.46
CA GLU A 222 -14.95 26.59 27.69
C GLU A 222 -14.20 25.54 26.87
N ALA A 223 -13.88 25.88 25.64
CA ALA A 223 -13.06 25.07 24.75
C ALA A 223 -11.95 25.90 24.09
N LYS A 224 -10.75 25.33 23.90
CA LYS A 224 -9.69 25.99 23.18
C LYS A 224 -10.00 26.01 21.68
N VAL A 225 -9.82 27.17 21.07
CA VAL A 225 -9.96 27.35 19.63
C VAL A 225 -8.65 26.96 18.97
N ILE A 226 -8.66 25.85 18.25
CA ILE A 226 -7.47 25.33 17.54
C ILE A 226 -7.52 25.62 16.04
N ALA A 227 -8.67 26.00 15.50
CA ALA A 227 -8.87 26.39 14.11
C ALA A 227 -10.09 27.30 13.96
N TRP A 228 -10.07 28.17 12.94
CA TRP A 228 -11.21 28.99 12.51
C TRP A 228 -11.65 28.53 11.13
N ILE A 229 -12.95 28.23 10.99
CA ILE A 229 -13.55 27.87 9.71
C ILE A 229 -14.56 28.95 9.35
N TRP A 230 -14.38 29.58 8.19
CA TRP A 230 -15.32 30.57 7.67
C TRP A 230 -16.35 29.85 6.80
N ALA A 231 -17.61 29.83 7.25
CA ALA A 231 -18.73 29.41 6.41
C ALA A 231 -19.19 30.59 5.53
N ARG A 232 -19.41 30.30 4.24
CA ARG A 232 -20.05 31.26 3.29
C ARG A 232 -21.51 30.92 3.15
#